data_81d8987966060d6fad31215a4a0b9cf4
#
_entry.id   81d8987966060d6fad31215a4a0b9cf4
#
_cell.length_a   1.000
_cell.length_b   1.000
_cell.length_c   1.000
_cell.angle_alpha   90.00
_cell.angle_beta   90.00
_cell.angle_gamma   90.00
#
_symmetry.space_group_name_H-M   'P 1'
#
loop_
_entity.id
_entity.type
_entity.pdbx_description
1 polymer ?
#
loop_
_entity_poly.entity_id
_entity_poly.type
_entity_poly.pdbx_seq_one_letter_code
_entity_poly.pdbx_strand_id
1 'polypeptide(L)'
;MLRFAVSLHEIPFALLMQVYREGNEENGAVLAPFETPERQRQMAESDFYDYLRTFFTIPGACYAMWEENGVPVSALRLEPYEDGLLVEALETAPECRRKGYATLLLQSVQQHLGRHGPVRLYSHVRKNNRPSLSVHQHCGFQIVSDSASYIDGSVSANAYTLRYEEAFGKRSNP
;
A
#
# COMPACT_ATOMS: atom_id res chain seq x y z
N MET A 1 7.68 0.55 -14.23
CA MET A 1 8.10 -0.88 -14.03
C MET A 1 7.95 -1.24 -12.56
N LEU A 2 7.64 -2.51 -12.23
CA LEU A 2 7.54 -2.96 -10.84
C LEU A 2 8.93 -3.03 -10.19
N ARG A 3 9.07 -2.44 -9.00
CA ARG A 3 10.26 -2.52 -8.15
C ARG A 3 9.85 -2.88 -6.72
N PHE A 4 10.58 -3.80 -6.09
CA PHE A 4 10.47 -4.09 -4.67
C PHE A 4 11.66 -3.48 -3.92
N ALA A 5 11.41 -3.08 -2.67
CA ALA A 5 12.43 -2.67 -1.72
C ALA A 5 12.19 -3.43 -0.40
N VAL A 6 13.24 -4.05 0.13
CA VAL A 6 13.23 -4.83 1.38
C VAL A 6 14.01 -4.13 2.49
N SER A 7 14.54 -2.96 2.22
CA SER A 7 15.27 -2.14 3.17
C SER A 7 15.07 -0.64 2.90
N LEU A 8 15.25 0.17 3.92
CA LEU A 8 15.12 1.62 3.80
C LEU A 8 16.10 2.23 2.79
N HIS A 9 17.30 1.63 2.64
CA HIS A 9 18.32 2.11 1.70
C HIS A 9 17.90 1.96 0.23
N GLU A 10 16.97 1.06 -0.06
CA GLU A 10 16.44 0.85 -1.41
C GLU A 10 15.29 1.80 -1.75
N ILE A 11 14.77 2.54 -0.76
CA ILE A 11 13.68 3.49 -0.95
C ILE A 11 14.22 4.82 -1.46
N PRO A 12 13.79 5.31 -2.61
CA PRO A 12 14.06 6.70 -3.06
C PRO A 12 13.15 7.65 -2.28
N PHE A 13 13.46 7.89 -1.00
CA PHE A 13 12.55 8.51 -0.02
C PHE A 13 11.92 9.81 -0.51
N ALA A 14 12.73 10.75 -1.02
CA ALA A 14 12.22 12.05 -1.50
C ALA A 14 11.22 11.92 -2.68
N LEU A 15 11.41 10.91 -3.54
CA LEU A 15 10.47 10.61 -4.63
C LEU A 15 9.24 9.87 -4.13
N LEU A 16 9.39 8.99 -3.14
CA LEU A 16 8.27 8.29 -2.53
C LEU A 16 7.33 9.28 -1.80
N MET A 17 7.87 10.34 -1.19
CA MET A 17 7.06 11.38 -0.54
C MET A 17 6.16 12.13 -1.52
N GLN A 18 6.46 12.14 -2.81
CA GLN A 18 5.58 12.69 -3.84
C GLN A 18 4.34 11.80 -4.04
N VAL A 19 4.47 10.48 -3.91
CA VAL A 19 3.34 9.54 -3.97
C VAL A 19 2.39 9.78 -2.80
N TYR A 20 2.92 10.00 -1.59
CA TYR A 20 2.17 10.17 -0.34
C TYR A 20 1.91 11.64 0.03
N ARG A 21 2.13 12.58 -0.88
CA ARG A 21 2.09 14.02 -0.59
C ARG A 21 0.81 14.46 0.12
N GLU A 22 -0.35 14.11 -0.42
CA GLU A 22 -1.64 14.51 0.19
C GLU A 22 -1.85 13.90 1.58
N GLY A 23 -1.56 12.61 1.74
CA GLY A 23 -1.64 11.95 3.05
C GLY A 23 -0.68 12.56 4.07
N ASN A 24 0.53 12.95 3.64
CA ASN A 24 1.50 13.63 4.50
C ASN A 24 1.04 15.06 4.86
N GLU A 25 0.39 15.79 3.94
CA GLU A 25 -0.18 17.10 4.22
C GLU A 25 -1.32 16.98 5.27
N GLU A 26 -2.22 16.01 5.11
CA GLU A 26 -3.29 15.73 6.08
C GLU A 26 -2.72 15.33 7.45
N ASN A 27 -1.77 14.40 7.48
CA ASN A 27 -1.11 13.95 8.71
C ASN A 27 -0.35 15.09 9.39
N GLY A 28 0.37 15.91 8.63
CA GLY A 28 1.11 17.06 9.15
C GLY A 28 0.19 18.08 9.83
N ALA A 29 -0.97 18.34 9.26
CA ALA A 29 -1.96 19.24 9.87
C ALA A 29 -2.50 18.69 11.19
N VAL A 30 -2.57 17.37 11.36
CA VAL A 30 -2.96 16.73 12.63
C VAL A 30 -1.82 16.73 13.64
N LEU A 31 -0.59 16.41 13.21
CA LEU A 31 0.60 16.33 14.08
C LEU A 31 1.01 17.70 14.62
N ALA A 32 0.86 18.75 13.82
CA ALA A 32 1.35 20.09 14.13
C ALA A 32 0.35 21.19 13.73
N PRO A 33 -0.86 21.23 14.31
CA PRO A 33 -1.96 22.10 13.85
C PRO A 33 -1.68 23.59 13.89
N PHE A 34 -0.67 24.02 14.66
CA PHE A 34 -0.30 25.44 14.84
C PHE A 34 0.95 25.85 14.05
N GLU A 35 1.55 24.91 13.30
CA GLU A 35 2.74 25.13 12.50
C GLU A 35 2.38 25.56 11.06
N THR A 36 3.37 26.10 10.34
CA THR A 36 3.21 26.42 8.93
C THR A 36 3.03 25.14 8.09
N PRO A 37 2.34 25.21 6.94
CA PRO A 37 2.18 24.04 6.06
C PRO A 37 3.50 23.36 5.69
N GLU A 38 4.55 24.13 5.50
CA GLU A 38 5.88 23.59 5.22
C GLU A 38 6.45 22.81 6.41
N ARG A 39 6.30 23.34 7.62
CA ARG A 39 6.73 22.67 8.85
C ARG A 39 5.91 21.42 9.14
N GLN A 40 4.60 21.50 8.91
CA GLN A 40 3.69 20.36 9.01
C GLN A 40 4.13 19.21 8.09
N ARG A 41 4.44 19.51 6.83
CA ARG A 41 4.94 18.52 5.87
C ARG A 41 6.27 17.92 6.33
N GLN A 42 7.24 18.73 6.73
CA GLN A 42 8.53 18.22 7.23
C GLN A 42 8.37 17.27 8.42
N MET A 43 7.47 17.58 9.33
CA MET A 43 7.19 16.72 10.49
C MET A 43 6.54 15.40 10.07
N ALA A 44 5.57 15.43 9.16
CA ALA A 44 4.93 14.23 8.64
C ALA A 44 5.92 13.34 7.86
N GLU A 45 6.79 13.93 7.05
CA GLU A 45 7.83 13.19 6.32
C GLU A 45 8.87 12.58 7.27
N SER A 46 9.21 13.28 8.36
CA SER A 46 10.13 12.77 9.40
C SER A 46 9.49 11.59 10.14
N ASP A 47 8.23 11.72 10.55
CA ASP A 47 7.46 10.65 11.19
C ASP A 47 7.34 9.42 10.27
N PHE A 48 7.06 9.65 9.00
CA PHE A 48 6.99 8.59 8.00
C PHE A 48 8.34 7.89 7.79
N TYR A 49 9.44 8.63 7.83
CA TYR A 49 10.80 8.06 7.76
C TYR A 49 11.09 7.15 8.97
N ASP A 50 10.77 7.60 10.18
CA ASP A 50 10.95 6.81 11.40
C ASP A 50 10.02 5.58 11.41
N TYR A 51 8.80 5.70 10.90
CA TYR A 51 7.93 4.56 10.66
C TYR A 51 8.59 3.53 9.72
N LEU A 52 9.16 3.95 8.59
CA LEU A 52 9.84 3.04 7.66
C LEU A 52 11.03 2.32 8.27
N ARG A 53 11.77 2.97 9.16
CA ARG A 53 12.87 2.33 9.92
C ARG A 53 12.36 1.14 10.73
N THR A 54 11.20 1.29 11.37
CA THR A 54 10.55 0.22 12.14
C THR A 54 9.94 -0.82 11.22
N PHE A 55 9.23 -0.41 10.17
CA PHE A 55 8.58 -1.29 9.19
C PHE A 55 9.56 -2.30 8.59
N PHE A 56 10.74 -1.88 8.17
CA PHE A 56 11.74 -2.77 7.58
C PHE A 56 12.45 -3.69 8.59
N THR A 57 12.13 -3.60 9.89
CA THR A 57 12.56 -4.62 10.87
C THR A 57 11.63 -5.82 10.92
N ILE A 58 10.45 -5.74 10.33
CA ILE A 58 9.47 -6.83 10.26
C ILE A 58 9.95 -7.85 9.22
N PRO A 59 10.22 -9.11 9.60
CA PRO A 59 10.65 -10.13 8.65
C PRO A 59 9.60 -10.36 7.55
N GLY A 60 10.02 -10.26 6.29
CA GLY A 60 9.12 -10.42 5.14
C GLY A 60 8.36 -9.17 4.72
N ALA A 61 8.49 -8.06 5.46
CA ALA A 61 7.93 -6.77 5.03
C ALA A 61 8.70 -6.20 3.83
N CYS A 62 7.97 -5.63 2.89
CA CYS A 62 8.57 -4.97 1.74
C CYS A 62 7.66 -3.86 1.19
N TYR A 63 8.28 -2.96 0.44
CA TYR A 63 7.60 -1.98 -0.40
C TYR A 63 7.52 -2.48 -1.83
N ALA A 64 6.39 -2.24 -2.49
CA ALA A 64 6.27 -2.38 -3.94
C ALA A 64 5.94 -1.01 -4.55
N MET A 65 6.66 -0.65 -5.59
CA MET A 65 6.52 0.62 -6.29
C MET A 65 6.37 0.37 -7.78
N TRP A 66 5.47 1.11 -8.43
CA TRP A 66 5.45 1.23 -9.88
C TRP A 66 6.18 2.50 -10.28
N GLU A 67 7.23 2.32 -11.07
CA GLU A 67 8.09 3.43 -11.55
C GLU A 67 7.84 3.72 -13.02
N GLU A 68 7.74 5.01 -13.35
CA GLU A 68 7.82 5.54 -14.71
C GLU A 68 9.10 6.37 -14.85
N ASN A 69 9.96 5.99 -15.78
CA ASN A 69 11.26 6.63 -15.98
C ASN A 69 12.11 6.75 -14.69
N GLY A 70 12.05 5.73 -13.82
CA GLY A 70 12.79 5.70 -12.56
C GLY A 70 12.17 6.52 -11.42
N VAL A 71 10.95 7.08 -11.61
CA VAL A 71 10.22 7.81 -10.59
C VAL A 71 9.02 6.99 -10.12
N PRO A 72 8.86 6.71 -8.82
CA PRO A 72 7.68 6.07 -8.29
C PRO A 72 6.42 6.91 -8.54
N VAL A 73 5.42 6.32 -9.19
CA VAL A 73 4.12 6.97 -9.46
C VAL A 73 2.98 6.32 -8.67
N SER A 74 3.19 5.10 -8.19
CA SER A 74 2.28 4.41 -7.26
C SER A 74 3.09 3.50 -6.36
N ALA A 75 2.65 3.33 -5.11
CA ALA A 75 3.34 2.51 -4.12
C ALA A 75 2.35 1.83 -3.18
N LEU A 76 2.78 0.72 -2.58
CA LEU A 76 2.10 0.01 -1.51
C LEU A 76 3.11 -0.68 -0.59
N ARG A 77 2.68 -1.04 0.61
CA ARG A 77 3.42 -1.87 1.56
C ARG A 77 2.84 -3.26 1.61
N LEU A 78 3.71 -4.23 1.88
CA LEU A 78 3.35 -5.61 2.15
C LEU A 78 4.03 -6.06 3.45
N GLU A 79 3.26 -6.63 4.36
CA GLU A 79 3.78 -7.24 5.57
C GLU A 79 3.03 -8.52 5.91
N PRO A 80 3.63 -9.45 6.66
CA PRO A 80 2.96 -10.67 7.07
C PRO A 80 1.67 -10.38 7.86
N TYR A 81 0.60 -11.05 7.48
CA TYR A 81 -0.70 -10.91 8.11
C TYR A 81 -1.48 -12.22 7.96
N GLU A 82 -1.99 -12.74 9.08
CA GLU A 82 -2.71 -14.01 9.08
C GLU A 82 -1.90 -15.11 8.37
N ASP A 83 -2.48 -15.75 7.38
CA ASP A 83 -1.84 -16.78 6.56
C ASP A 83 -1.41 -16.25 5.17
N GLY A 84 -1.15 -14.95 5.06
CA GLY A 84 -0.77 -14.27 3.84
C GLY A 84 -0.01 -12.96 4.08
N LEU A 85 -0.27 -11.97 3.23
CA LEU A 85 0.31 -10.63 3.32
C LEU A 85 -0.78 -9.57 3.36
N LEU A 86 -0.61 -8.55 4.18
CA LEU A 86 -1.44 -7.35 4.19
C LEU A 86 -0.91 -6.35 3.17
N VAL A 87 -1.78 -5.90 2.29
CA VAL A 87 -1.57 -4.78 1.37
C VAL A 87 -2.03 -3.51 2.06
N GLU A 88 -1.11 -2.60 2.30
CA GLU A 88 -1.37 -1.33 2.97
C GLU A 88 -0.89 -0.14 2.16
N ALA A 89 -1.41 1.03 2.48
CA ALA A 89 -1.00 2.32 1.95
C ALA A 89 -0.84 2.32 0.42
N LEU A 90 -1.76 1.65 -0.29
CA LEU A 90 -1.82 1.74 -1.74
C LEU A 90 -2.19 3.17 -2.15
N GLU A 91 -1.20 3.89 -2.66
CA GLU A 91 -1.34 5.27 -3.11
C GLU A 91 -0.80 5.46 -4.52
N THR A 92 -1.30 6.50 -5.17
CA THR A 92 -0.81 6.96 -6.47
C THR A 92 -0.59 8.46 -6.39
N ALA A 93 0.54 8.93 -6.88
CA ALA A 93 0.88 10.35 -6.91
C ALA A 93 -0.29 11.15 -7.53
N PRO A 94 -0.70 12.28 -6.93
CA PRO A 94 -1.92 13.00 -7.33
C PRO A 94 -2.02 13.29 -8.83
N GLU A 95 -0.93 13.71 -9.45
CA GLU A 95 -0.83 14.00 -10.90
C GLU A 95 -0.84 12.75 -11.79
N CYS A 96 -0.70 11.55 -11.17
CA CYS A 96 -0.70 10.26 -11.86
C CYS A 96 -2.00 9.48 -11.67
N ARG A 97 -2.96 9.99 -10.89
CA ARG A 97 -4.24 9.34 -10.63
C ARG A 97 -5.09 9.18 -11.90
N ARG A 98 -6.03 8.25 -11.86
CA ARG A 98 -6.96 7.91 -12.96
C ARG A 98 -6.30 7.43 -14.25
N LYS A 99 -5.01 7.07 -14.19
CA LYS A 99 -4.24 6.47 -15.29
C LYS A 99 -4.05 4.95 -15.13
N GLY A 100 -4.69 4.35 -14.11
CA GLY A 100 -4.65 2.89 -13.88
C GLY A 100 -3.44 2.40 -13.09
N TYR A 101 -2.53 3.25 -12.61
CA TYR A 101 -1.30 2.82 -11.94
C TYR A 101 -1.50 2.01 -10.66
N ALA A 102 -2.52 2.33 -9.84
CA ALA A 102 -2.84 1.53 -8.65
C ALA A 102 -3.24 0.10 -9.02
N THR A 103 -4.10 -0.06 -10.04
CA THR A 103 -4.49 -1.36 -10.57
C THR A 103 -3.28 -2.11 -11.14
N LEU A 104 -2.48 -1.43 -11.97
CA LEU A 104 -1.29 -2.01 -12.59
C LEU A 104 -0.28 -2.49 -11.54
N LEU A 105 -0.02 -1.67 -10.50
CA LEU A 105 0.85 -2.05 -9.39
C LEU A 105 0.32 -3.28 -8.67
N LEU A 106 -0.94 -3.27 -8.26
CA LEU A 106 -1.53 -4.36 -7.47
C LEU A 106 -1.55 -5.68 -8.25
N GLN A 107 -1.96 -5.65 -9.54
CA GLN A 107 -1.92 -6.83 -10.41
C GLN A 107 -0.50 -7.34 -10.66
N SER A 108 0.48 -6.44 -10.80
CA SER A 108 1.88 -6.82 -10.98
C SER A 108 2.47 -7.46 -9.72
N VAL A 109 2.08 -7.00 -8.53
CA VAL A 109 2.43 -7.63 -7.25
C VAL A 109 1.83 -9.02 -7.16
N GLN A 110 0.53 -9.18 -7.45
CA GLN A 110 -0.13 -10.48 -7.48
C GLN A 110 0.59 -11.47 -8.41
N GLN A 111 0.88 -11.03 -9.64
CA GLN A 111 1.57 -11.85 -10.62
C GLN A 111 3.01 -12.21 -10.18
N HIS A 112 3.74 -11.25 -9.56
CA HIS A 112 5.10 -11.52 -9.08
C HIS A 112 5.11 -12.56 -7.97
N LEU A 113 4.24 -12.39 -6.97
CA LEU A 113 4.13 -13.33 -5.85
C LEU A 113 3.63 -14.70 -6.32
N GLY A 114 2.67 -14.76 -7.23
CA GLY A 114 2.11 -16.00 -7.78
C GLY A 114 3.11 -16.89 -8.52
N ARG A 115 4.25 -16.34 -8.97
CA ARG A 115 5.34 -17.14 -9.54
C ARG A 115 6.04 -18.04 -8.53
N HIS A 116 5.95 -17.71 -7.26
CA HIS A 116 6.63 -18.40 -6.16
C HIS A 116 5.71 -19.33 -5.36
N GLY A 117 4.43 -19.37 -5.70
CA GLY A 117 3.43 -20.23 -5.04
C GLY A 117 2.06 -19.57 -4.94
N PRO A 118 1.12 -20.21 -4.24
CA PRO A 118 -0.20 -19.63 -4.02
C PRO A 118 -0.10 -18.34 -3.21
N VAL A 119 -0.88 -17.34 -3.61
CA VAL A 119 -0.87 -16.01 -3.00
C VAL A 119 -2.18 -15.78 -2.27
N ARG A 120 -2.08 -15.34 -1.02
CA ARG A 120 -3.19 -14.77 -0.28
C ARG A 120 -2.81 -13.36 0.15
N LEU A 121 -3.62 -12.39 -0.26
CA LEU A 121 -3.45 -11.00 0.11
C LEU A 121 -4.68 -10.50 0.83
N TYR A 122 -4.46 -9.72 1.86
CA TYR A 122 -5.49 -8.99 2.62
C TYR A 122 -5.34 -7.50 2.37
N SER A 123 -6.41 -6.75 2.54
CA SER A 123 -6.36 -5.28 2.59
C SER A 123 -7.49 -4.75 3.46
N HIS A 124 -7.20 -3.70 4.23
CA HIS A 124 -8.20 -2.99 5.02
C HIS A 124 -8.56 -1.69 4.31
N VAL A 125 -9.80 -1.56 3.86
CA VAL A 125 -10.25 -0.39 3.10
C VAL A 125 -11.42 0.27 3.79
N ARG A 126 -11.33 1.56 4.08
CA ARG A 126 -12.44 2.33 4.66
C ARG A 126 -13.67 2.22 3.78
N LYS A 127 -14.85 2.04 4.39
CA LYS A 127 -16.13 1.84 3.70
C LYS A 127 -16.52 2.99 2.77
N ASN A 128 -16.07 4.21 3.08
CA ASN A 128 -16.29 5.39 2.26
C ASN A 128 -15.22 5.62 1.19
N ASN A 129 -14.11 4.87 1.19
CA ASN A 129 -13.07 4.99 0.17
C ASN A 129 -13.42 4.20 -1.09
N ARG A 130 -14.41 4.71 -1.83
CA ARG A 130 -14.91 4.08 -3.06
C ARG A 130 -13.83 3.86 -4.14
N PRO A 131 -12.89 4.80 -4.38
CA PRO A 131 -11.80 4.57 -5.32
C PRO A 131 -10.94 3.36 -4.97
N SER A 132 -10.51 3.23 -3.72
CA SER A 132 -9.72 2.09 -3.26
C SER A 132 -10.50 0.79 -3.35
N LEU A 133 -11.76 0.76 -2.91
CA LEU A 133 -12.64 -0.41 -3.04
C LEU A 133 -12.74 -0.88 -4.49
N SER A 134 -12.95 0.06 -5.42
CA SER A 134 -13.05 -0.24 -6.85
C SER A 134 -11.76 -0.87 -7.40
N VAL A 135 -10.59 -0.32 -7.05
CA VAL A 135 -9.29 -0.85 -7.47
C VAL A 135 -9.10 -2.28 -6.94
N HIS A 136 -9.33 -2.52 -5.65
CA HIS A 136 -9.16 -3.84 -5.05
C HIS A 136 -10.12 -4.86 -5.67
N GLN A 137 -11.40 -4.53 -5.83
CA GLN A 137 -12.39 -5.41 -6.46
C GLN A 137 -12.04 -5.73 -7.93
N HIS A 138 -11.57 -4.72 -8.68
CA HIS A 138 -11.10 -4.93 -10.05
C HIS A 138 -9.89 -5.87 -10.11
N CYS A 139 -9.03 -5.86 -9.09
CA CYS A 139 -7.90 -6.77 -8.93
C CYS A 139 -8.29 -8.12 -8.29
N GLY A 140 -9.58 -8.44 -8.18
CA GLY A 140 -10.06 -9.75 -7.72
C GLY A 140 -10.17 -9.90 -6.20
N PHE A 141 -10.00 -8.85 -5.41
CA PHE A 141 -10.26 -8.88 -3.99
C PHE A 141 -11.77 -8.95 -3.72
N GLN A 142 -12.15 -9.73 -2.71
CA GLN A 142 -13.53 -9.86 -2.23
C GLN A 142 -13.61 -9.38 -0.79
N ILE A 143 -14.73 -8.75 -0.41
CA ILE A 143 -15.01 -8.41 0.98
C ILE A 143 -15.26 -9.70 1.75
N VAL A 144 -14.47 -9.96 2.79
CA VAL A 144 -14.56 -11.13 3.65
C VAL A 144 -15.00 -10.81 5.08
N SER A 145 -14.91 -9.54 5.48
CA SER A 145 -15.42 -9.06 6.77
C SER A 145 -15.94 -7.63 6.66
N ASP A 146 -16.99 -7.32 7.44
CA ASP A 146 -17.58 -5.98 7.57
C ASP A 146 -16.81 -5.09 8.57
N SER A 147 -15.69 -5.59 9.10
CA SER A 147 -14.76 -4.88 9.97
C SER A 147 -13.32 -5.20 9.59
N ALA A 148 -12.40 -4.36 10.00
CA ALA A 148 -10.97 -4.57 9.85
C ALA A 148 -10.34 -4.85 11.22
N SER A 149 -9.55 -5.94 11.32
CA SER A 149 -8.72 -6.25 12.48
C SER A 149 -7.27 -5.92 12.15
N TYR A 150 -6.70 -4.92 12.81
CA TYR A 150 -5.34 -4.46 12.54
C TYR A 150 -4.30 -5.29 13.30
N ILE A 151 -3.05 -5.21 12.88
CA ILE A 151 -1.92 -5.96 13.47
C ILE A 151 -1.71 -5.63 14.96
N ASP A 152 -2.01 -4.39 15.36
CA ASP A 152 -1.97 -3.94 16.76
C ASP A 152 -3.12 -4.47 17.63
N GLY A 153 -4.01 -5.29 17.06
CA GLY A 153 -5.19 -5.86 17.72
C GLY A 153 -6.40 -4.93 17.76
N SER A 154 -6.29 -3.71 17.25
CA SER A 154 -7.45 -2.81 17.16
C SER A 154 -8.43 -3.28 16.08
N VAL A 155 -9.71 -2.93 16.24
CA VAL A 155 -10.77 -3.28 15.30
C VAL A 155 -11.51 -2.03 14.86
N SER A 156 -11.75 -1.89 13.55
CA SER A 156 -12.52 -0.79 12.98
C SER A 156 -13.78 -1.31 12.28
N ALA A 157 -14.93 -0.86 12.75
CA ALA A 157 -16.22 -1.08 12.06
C ALA A 157 -16.39 -0.19 10.81
N ASN A 158 -15.51 0.78 10.60
CA ASN A 158 -15.54 1.73 9.48
C ASN A 158 -14.73 1.28 8.26
N ALA A 159 -14.13 0.09 8.32
CA ALA A 159 -13.37 -0.48 7.21
C ALA A 159 -13.81 -1.92 6.95
N TYR A 160 -13.73 -2.34 5.70
CA TYR A 160 -13.85 -3.74 5.31
C TYR A 160 -12.49 -4.43 5.39
N THR A 161 -12.48 -5.74 5.66
CA THR A 161 -11.36 -6.61 5.29
C THR A 161 -11.67 -7.21 3.92
N LEU A 162 -10.76 -7.01 2.98
CA LEU A 162 -10.80 -7.61 1.65
C LEU A 162 -9.73 -8.69 1.56
N ARG A 163 -9.99 -9.73 0.76
CA ARG A 163 -9.05 -10.82 0.50
C ARG A 163 -8.98 -11.16 -0.98
N TYR A 164 -7.77 -11.36 -1.46
CA TYR A 164 -7.47 -11.97 -2.75
C TYR A 164 -6.83 -13.34 -2.50
N GLU A 165 -7.27 -14.33 -3.24
CA GLU A 165 -6.68 -15.67 -3.25
C GLU A 165 -6.47 -16.11 -4.70
N GLU A 166 -5.25 -16.51 -5.01
CA GLU A 166 -5.01 -17.21 -6.27
C GLU A 166 -5.41 -18.68 -6.09
N ALA A 167 -6.45 -19.11 -6.81
CA ALA A 167 -6.89 -20.49 -6.79
C ALA A 167 -5.82 -21.39 -7.43
N PHE A 168 -5.43 -22.45 -6.74
CA PHE A 168 -4.65 -23.54 -7.35
C PHE A 168 -5.39 -24.05 -8.59
N GLY A 169 -4.80 -23.88 -9.79
CA GLY A 169 -5.25 -24.65 -10.95
C GLY A 169 -5.65 -23.90 -12.22
N LYS A 170 -5.54 -22.58 -12.29
CA LYS A 170 -5.65 -21.88 -13.59
C LYS A 170 -4.27 -21.49 -14.12
N ARG A 171 -3.40 -22.47 -14.38
CA ARG A 171 -2.38 -22.27 -15.41
C ARG A 171 -3.16 -22.32 -16.74
N SER A 172 -3.45 -21.17 -17.32
CA SER A 172 -3.73 -21.07 -18.74
C SER A 172 -2.50 -21.62 -19.46
N ASN A 173 -2.63 -22.83 -19.99
CA ASN A 173 -1.66 -23.37 -20.96
C ASN A 173 -1.52 -22.36 -22.11
N PRO A 174 -0.31 -22.17 -22.64
CA PRO A 174 -0.01 -21.29 -23.75
C PRO A 174 -0.70 -21.67 -25.04
#